data_e402698e24ffe57e8c68f47d220fe5d7
#
_entry.id   e402698e24ffe57e8c68f47d220fe5d7
#
_cell.length_a   1.000
_cell.length_b   1.000
_cell.length_c   1.000
_cell.angle_alpha   90.00
_cell.angle_beta   90.00
_cell.angle_gamma   90.00
#
_symmetry.space_group_name_H-M   'P 1'
#
loop_
_entity.id
_entity.type
_entity.pdbx_description
1 polymer ?
#
loop_
_entity_poly.entity_id
_entity_poly.type
_entity_poly.pdbx_seq_one_letter_code
_entity_poly.pdbx_strand_id
1 'polypeptide(L)'
;MNSVYSVPVEVKLALAFMVIDVFTGVLKAVKNKELNSTKAREGIYKKASFILFIAFGYLADYAMAYVHMGFNFPAAVTICTLVIVTEAISVLENLGQINPDLVKLVAPFLSALNKKEEGEHIEH
;
A
#
# COMPACT_ATOMS: atom_id res chain seq x y z
N MET A 1 18.09 8.85 21.86
CA MET A 1 16.77 8.65 22.28
C MET A 1 16.15 7.35 21.80
N ASN A 2 15.44 6.73 22.67
CA ASN A 2 15.14 5.31 22.68
C ASN A 2 14.43 4.80 21.43
N SER A 3 15.17 4.10 20.58
CA SER A 3 14.65 3.40 19.41
C SER A 3 13.57 2.37 19.76
N VAL A 4 13.48 1.97 21.04
CA VAL A 4 12.50 0.98 21.54
C VAL A 4 11.07 1.44 21.36
N TYR A 5 10.83 2.75 21.39
CA TYR A 5 9.49 3.32 21.27
C TYR A 5 9.22 3.93 19.89
N SER A 6 10.17 3.82 18.95
CA SER A 6 9.95 4.37 17.63
C SER A 6 9.22 3.36 16.74
N VAL A 7 8.19 3.82 16.06
CA VAL A 7 7.47 3.01 15.08
C VAL A 7 8.42 2.75 13.89
N PRO A 8 8.53 1.50 13.40
CA PRO A 8 9.37 1.21 12.24
C PRO A 8 9.02 2.07 11.03
N VAL A 9 10.02 2.42 10.21
CA VAL A 9 9.83 3.30 9.06
C VAL A 9 8.86 2.71 8.04
N GLU A 10 8.88 1.39 7.85
CA GLU A 10 7.96 0.72 6.92
C GLU A 10 6.50 0.86 7.35
N VAL A 11 6.23 0.85 8.66
CA VAL A 11 4.89 1.08 9.20
C VAL A 11 4.48 2.53 9.02
N LYS A 12 5.40 3.48 9.30
CA LYS A 12 5.14 4.92 9.09
C LYS A 12 4.78 5.20 7.64
N LEU A 13 5.52 4.61 6.69
CA LEU A 13 5.26 4.79 5.27
C LEU A 13 3.92 4.19 4.86
N ALA A 14 3.60 2.99 5.35
CA ALA A 14 2.32 2.35 5.07
C ALA A 14 1.15 3.22 5.55
N LEU A 15 1.24 3.73 6.78
CA LEU A 15 0.21 4.61 7.36
C LEU A 15 0.11 5.93 6.59
N ALA A 16 1.24 6.52 6.19
CA ALA A 16 1.25 7.76 5.41
C ALA A 16 0.56 7.57 4.06
N PHE A 17 0.84 6.47 3.34
CA PHE A 17 0.18 6.17 2.08
C PHE A 17 -1.32 5.92 2.27
N MET A 18 -1.72 5.26 3.36
CA MET A 18 -3.14 5.07 3.69
C MET A 18 -3.85 6.41 3.88
N VAL A 19 -3.21 7.35 4.58
CA VAL A 19 -3.77 8.68 4.82
C VAL A 19 -3.93 9.45 3.50
N ILE A 20 -2.90 9.44 2.65
CA ILE A 20 -2.95 10.10 1.34
C ILE A 20 -4.04 9.45 0.46
N ASP A 21 -4.19 8.14 0.51
CA ASP A 21 -5.25 7.45 -0.25
C ASP A 21 -6.64 7.92 0.19
N VAL A 22 -6.86 8.07 1.50
CA VAL A 22 -8.12 8.60 2.02
C VAL A 22 -8.38 10.01 1.50
N PHE A 23 -7.38 10.92 1.60
CA PHE A 23 -7.52 12.30 1.15
C PHE A 23 -7.79 12.37 -0.35
N THR A 24 -7.04 11.65 -1.16
CA THR A 24 -7.23 11.66 -2.62
C THR A 24 -8.55 11.01 -3.00
N GLY A 25 -8.96 9.96 -2.28
CA GLY A 25 -10.24 9.31 -2.50
C GLY A 25 -11.44 10.22 -2.18
N VAL A 26 -11.36 10.95 -1.07
CA VAL A 26 -12.38 11.92 -0.70
C VAL A 26 -12.45 13.06 -1.73
N LEU A 27 -11.29 13.58 -2.13
CA LEU A 27 -11.24 14.66 -3.13
C LEU A 27 -11.83 14.21 -4.47
N LYS A 28 -11.52 12.99 -4.89
CA LYS A 28 -12.11 12.39 -6.10
C LYS A 28 -13.62 12.29 -5.97
N ALA A 29 -14.12 11.81 -4.83
CA ALA A 29 -15.56 11.65 -4.58
C ALA A 29 -16.28 12.99 -4.57
N VAL A 30 -15.67 14.02 -3.99
CA VAL A 30 -16.24 15.38 -3.99
C VAL A 30 -16.33 15.91 -5.42
N LYS A 31 -15.26 15.77 -6.20
CA LYS A 31 -15.23 16.23 -7.60
C LYS A 31 -16.31 15.55 -8.43
N ASN A 32 -16.49 14.24 -8.27
CA ASN A 32 -17.41 13.44 -9.07
C ASN A 32 -18.83 13.38 -8.47
N LYS A 33 -19.06 14.06 -7.35
CA LYS A 33 -20.33 14.03 -6.61
C LYS A 33 -20.76 12.61 -6.23
N GLU A 34 -19.79 11.80 -5.85
CA GLU A 34 -19.96 10.39 -5.51
C GLU A 34 -19.75 10.11 -4.01
N LEU A 35 -19.88 11.13 -3.16
CA LEU A 35 -19.78 10.93 -1.70
C LEU A 35 -20.86 9.95 -1.26
N ASN A 36 -20.45 8.84 -0.67
CA ASN A 36 -21.32 7.73 -0.34
C ASN A 36 -20.81 7.09 0.96
N SER A 37 -21.70 6.96 1.93
CA SER A 37 -21.35 6.38 3.24
C SER A 37 -20.97 4.90 3.14
N THR A 38 -21.57 4.16 2.20
CA THR A 38 -21.23 2.75 1.98
C THR A 38 -19.81 2.59 1.50
N LYS A 39 -19.38 3.40 0.51
CA LYS A 39 -17.99 3.37 0.00
C LYS A 39 -17.01 3.81 1.08
N ALA A 40 -17.36 4.81 1.90
CA ALA A 40 -16.54 5.26 3.01
C ALA A 40 -16.36 4.14 4.04
N ARG A 41 -17.41 3.42 4.35
CA ARG A 41 -17.38 2.30 5.29
C ARG A 41 -16.51 1.16 4.76
N GLU A 42 -16.64 0.82 3.48
CA GLU A 42 -15.80 -0.20 2.84
C GLU A 42 -14.32 0.18 2.87
N GLY A 43 -14.02 1.47 2.65
CA GLY A 43 -12.66 1.99 2.74
C GLY A 43 -12.08 1.85 4.14
N ILE A 44 -12.89 2.12 5.17
CA ILE A 44 -12.48 1.95 6.57
C ILE A 44 -12.17 0.48 6.88
N TYR A 45 -13.03 -0.44 6.45
CA TYR A 45 -12.80 -1.87 6.65
C TYR A 45 -11.52 -2.33 5.94
N LYS A 46 -11.27 -1.85 4.72
CA LYS A 46 -10.05 -2.17 3.97
C LYS A 46 -8.81 -1.69 4.73
N LYS A 47 -8.81 -0.45 5.21
CA LYS A 47 -7.69 0.11 5.97
C LYS A 47 -7.47 -0.63 7.29
N ALA A 48 -8.56 -0.93 8.00
CA ALA A 48 -8.48 -1.71 9.24
C ALA A 48 -7.88 -3.08 9.00
N SER A 49 -8.26 -3.77 7.92
CA SER A 49 -7.71 -5.07 7.58
C SER A 49 -6.21 -4.99 7.26
N PHE A 50 -5.76 -3.92 6.60
CA PHE A 50 -4.33 -3.71 6.32
C PHE A 50 -3.53 -3.51 7.60
N ILE A 51 -4.06 -2.74 8.55
CA ILE A 51 -3.41 -2.52 9.85
C ILE A 51 -3.29 -3.85 10.60
N LEU A 52 -4.35 -4.66 10.61
CA LEU A 52 -4.32 -5.98 11.24
C LEU A 52 -3.34 -6.92 10.53
N PHE A 53 -3.23 -6.83 9.21
CA PHE A 53 -2.30 -7.64 8.43
C PHE A 53 -0.84 -7.27 8.77
N ILE A 54 -0.55 -5.99 8.91
CA ILE A 54 0.77 -5.52 9.36
C ILE A 54 1.08 -6.06 10.75
N ALA A 55 0.13 -5.95 11.67
CA ALA A 55 0.29 -6.49 13.03
C ALA A 55 0.55 -8.01 12.98
N PHE A 56 -0.17 -8.73 12.14
CA PHE A 56 0.05 -10.16 11.92
C PHE A 56 1.49 -10.43 11.44
N GLY A 57 2.01 -9.60 10.54
CA GLY A 57 3.38 -9.73 10.05
C GLY A 57 4.41 -9.62 11.16
N TYR A 58 4.25 -8.67 12.08
CA TYR A 58 5.14 -8.53 13.23
C TYR A 58 5.02 -9.70 14.20
N LEU A 59 3.80 -10.19 14.42
CA LEU A 59 3.59 -11.40 15.24
C LEU A 59 4.25 -12.62 14.60
N ALA A 60 4.16 -12.76 13.29
CA ALA A 60 4.79 -13.86 12.55
C ALA A 60 6.31 -13.79 12.67
N ASP A 61 6.91 -12.59 12.53
CA ASP A 61 8.35 -12.40 12.71
C ASP A 61 8.78 -12.78 14.12
N TYR A 62 8.01 -12.37 15.12
CA TYR A 62 8.27 -12.70 16.51
C TYR A 62 8.20 -14.22 16.72
N ALA A 63 7.17 -14.87 16.17
CA ALA A 63 7.01 -16.31 16.29
C ALA A 63 8.20 -17.07 15.65
N MET A 64 8.63 -16.65 14.47
CA MET A 64 9.78 -17.28 13.79
C MET A 64 11.09 -17.05 14.54
N ALA A 65 11.22 -15.93 15.26
CA ALA A 65 12.43 -15.63 16.03
C ALA A 65 12.54 -16.46 17.30
N TYR A 66 11.41 -16.80 17.95
CA TYR A 66 11.39 -17.45 19.25
C TYR A 66 10.90 -18.88 19.23
N VAL A 67 10.31 -19.34 18.14
CA VAL A 67 9.87 -20.72 17.96
C VAL A 67 10.62 -21.30 16.76
N HIS A 68 11.25 -22.45 16.95
CA HIS A 68 12.02 -23.11 15.89
C HIS A 68 11.05 -23.79 14.91
N MET A 69 10.66 -23.03 13.88
CA MET A 69 9.69 -23.50 12.86
C MET A 69 10.36 -24.15 11.64
N GLY A 70 11.69 -24.13 11.59
CA GLY A 70 12.41 -24.67 10.45
C GLY A 70 12.48 -23.75 9.23
N PHE A 71 11.97 -22.55 9.32
CA PHE A 71 12.05 -21.53 8.26
C PHE A 71 12.10 -20.14 8.87
N ASN A 72 12.60 -19.20 8.08
CA ASN A 72 12.64 -17.79 8.45
C ASN A 72 12.29 -16.96 7.22
N PHE A 73 11.37 -16.00 7.41
CA PHE A 73 10.83 -15.18 6.34
C PHE A 73 10.50 -13.78 6.90
N PRO A 74 10.93 -12.68 6.23
CA PRO A 74 10.65 -11.33 6.73
C PRO A 74 9.20 -10.92 6.46
N ALA A 75 8.28 -11.41 7.29
CA ALA A 75 6.84 -11.24 7.06
C ALA A 75 6.40 -9.78 7.18
N ALA A 76 6.83 -9.08 8.23
CA ALA A 76 6.39 -7.70 8.47
C ALA A 76 6.79 -6.75 7.34
N VAL A 77 8.07 -6.79 6.93
CA VAL A 77 8.58 -5.93 5.84
C VAL A 77 7.88 -6.26 4.53
N THR A 78 7.67 -7.53 4.24
CA THR A 78 6.97 -7.97 3.03
C THR A 78 5.53 -7.44 3.01
N ILE A 79 4.81 -7.61 4.12
CA ILE A 79 3.42 -7.14 4.23
C ILE A 79 3.35 -5.61 4.12
N CYS A 80 4.23 -4.89 4.82
CA CYS A 80 4.28 -3.42 4.71
C CYS A 80 4.55 -2.98 3.27
N THR A 81 5.48 -3.64 2.58
CA THR A 81 5.79 -3.34 1.18
C THR A 81 4.56 -3.54 0.29
N LEU A 82 3.84 -4.65 0.47
CA LEU A 82 2.61 -4.92 -0.29
C LEU A 82 1.54 -3.84 -0.03
N VAL A 83 1.37 -3.45 1.22
CA VAL A 83 0.41 -2.40 1.59
C VAL A 83 0.83 -1.06 0.96
N ILE A 84 2.11 -0.69 1.06
CA ILE A 84 2.64 0.56 0.50
C ILE A 84 2.38 0.59 -1.02
N VAL A 85 2.72 -0.46 -1.74
CA VAL A 85 2.52 -0.53 -3.19
C VAL A 85 1.03 -0.44 -3.54
N THR A 86 0.18 -1.18 -2.83
CA THR A 86 -1.26 -1.17 -3.05
C THR A 86 -1.84 0.23 -2.84
N GLU A 87 -1.47 0.89 -1.75
CA GLU A 87 -1.96 2.24 -1.44
C GLU A 87 -1.39 3.28 -2.41
N ALA A 88 -0.12 3.14 -2.81
CA ALA A 88 0.48 4.04 -3.80
C ALA A 88 -0.24 3.96 -5.15
N ILE A 89 -0.58 2.76 -5.59
CA ILE A 89 -1.37 2.57 -6.83
C ILE A 89 -2.74 3.25 -6.68
N SER A 90 -3.43 3.05 -5.56
CA SER A 90 -4.72 3.68 -5.30
C SER A 90 -4.63 5.20 -5.33
N VAL A 91 -3.56 5.78 -4.74
CA VAL A 91 -3.32 7.23 -4.77
C VAL A 91 -3.16 7.72 -6.20
N LEU A 92 -2.37 7.02 -7.01
CA LEU A 92 -2.16 7.38 -8.42
C LEU A 92 -3.46 7.30 -9.22
N GLU A 93 -4.27 6.27 -8.98
CA GLU A 93 -5.58 6.14 -9.61
C GLU A 93 -6.51 7.30 -9.23
N ASN A 94 -6.57 7.64 -7.94
CA ASN A 94 -7.37 8.75 -7.45
C ASN A 94 -6.92 10.07 -8.08
N LEU A 95 -5.61 10.34 -8.09
CA LEU A 95 -5.04 11.55 -8.68
C LEU A 95 -5.31 11.62 -10.18
N GLY A 96 -5.20 10.50 -10.88
CA GLY A 96 -5.50 10.43 -12.31
C GLY A 96 -6.95 10.74 -12.64
N GLN A 97 -7.88 10.35 -11.76
CA GLN A 97 -9.29 10.68 -11.92
C GLN A 97 -9.61 12.13 -11.55
N ILE A 98 -8.84 12.73 -10.65
CA ILE A 98 -8.97 14.14 -10.31
C ILE A 98 -8.40 15.01 -11.42
N ASN A 99 -7.24 14.64 -11.94
CA ASN A 99 -6.51 15.39 -12.96
C ASN A 99 -5.93 14.42 -14.01
N PRO A 100 -6.64 14.20 -15.13
CA PRO A 100 -6.19 13.26 -16.17
C PRO A 100 -4.81 13.59 -16.76
N ASP A 101 -4.34 14.83 -16.67
CA ASP A 101 -3.01 15.20 -17.15
C ASP A 101 -1.89 14.49 -16.39
N LEU A 102 -2.15 14.12 -15.13
CA LEU A 102 -1.19 13.36 -14.33
C LEU A 102 -0.95 11.95 -14.90
N VAL A 103 -1.97 11.35 -15.50
CA VAL A 103 -1.84 10.02 -16.14
C VAL A 103 -0.80 10.09 -17.27
N LYS A 104 -0.79 11.18 -18.04
CA LYS A 104 0.18 11.37 -19.12
C LYS A 104 1.61 11.46 -18.62
N LEU A 105 1.81 12.00 -17.41
CA LEU A 105 3.14 12.10 -16.79
C LEU A 105 3.64 10.73 -16.31
N VAL A 106 2.73 9.87 -15.83
CA VAL A 106 3.05 8.58 -15.23
C VAL A 106 3.06 7.46 -16.26
N ALA A 107 2.27 7.59 -17.32
CA ALA A 107 2.10 6.53 -18.34
C ALA A 107 3.41 6.00 -18.93
N PRO A 108 4.39 6.84 -19.31
CA PRO A 108 5.67 6.32 -19.81
C PRO A 108 6.41 5.47 -18.79
N PHE A 109 6.30 5.82 -17.52
CA PHE A 109 6.92 5.10 -16.42
C PHE A 109 6.29 3.71 -16.23
N LEU A 110 4.96 3.64 -16.23
CA LEU A 110 4.22 2.38 -16.14
C LEU A 110 4.47 1.49 -17.35
N SER A 111 4.55 2.09 -18.54
CA SER A 111 4.87 1.36 -19.78
C SER A 111 6.27 0.74 -19.73
N ALA A 112 7.26 1.47 -19.19
CA ALA A 112 8.62 0.96 -19.02
C ALA A 112 8.67 -0.24 -18.06
N LEU A 113 7.89 -0.19 -16.96
CA LEU A 113 7.80 -1.30 -16.01
C LEU A 113 7.17 -2.53 -16.64
N ASN A 114 6.09 -2.35 -17.41
CA ASN A 114 5.41 -3.45 -18.10
C ASN A 114 6.32 -4.11 -19.14
N LYS A 115 7.07 -3.33 -19.90
CA LYS A 115 8.03 -3.87 -20.89
C LYS A 115 9.11 -4.71 -20.23
N LYS A 116 9.54 -4.32 -19.03
CA LYS A 116 10.54 -5.08 -18.27
C LYS A 116 9.97 -6.44 -17.85
N GLU A 117 8.73 -6.48 -17.37
CA GLU A 117 8.06 -7.73 -16.99
C GLU A 117 7.88 -8.66 -18.21
N GLU A 118 7.44 -8.11 -19.33
CA GLU A 118 7.27 -8.89 -20.58
C GLU A 118 8.61 -9.45 -21.05
N GLY A 119 9.69 -8.66 -20.96
CA GLY A 119 11.03 -9.11 -21.31
C GLY A 119 11.50 -10.26 -20.43
N GLU A 120 11.24 -10.22 -19.13
CA GLU A 120 11.57 -11.29 -18.20
C GLU A 120 10.76 -12.56 -18.48
N HIS A 121 9.51 -12.44 -18.89
CA HIS A 121 8.66 -13.59 -19.27
C HIS A 121 9.10 -14.25 -20.56
N ILE A 122 9.63 -13.50 -21.50
CA ILE A 122 10.07 -14.03 -22.80
C ILE A 122 11.41 -14.78 -22.69
N GLU A 123 12.27 -14.39 -21.75
CA GLU A 123 13.57 -15.04 -21.52
C GLU A 123 13.48 -16.36 -20.78
N HIS A 124 12.33 -16.70 -20.25
CA HIS A 124 12.04 -17.95 -19.60
C HIS A 124 11.17 -18.87 -20.44
#